data_803979bfd76387178b4512b1c4da76f9
#
_entry.id   803979bfd76387178b4512b1c4da76f9
#
_cell.length_a   1.000
_cell.length_b   1.000
_cell.length_c   1.000
_cell.angle_alpha   90.00
_cell.angle_beta   90.00
_cell.angle_gamma   90.00
#
_symmetry.space_group_name_H-M   'P 1'
#
loop_
_entity.id
_entity.type
_entity.pdbx_description
1 polymer ?
#
loop_
_entity_poly.entity_id
_entity_poly.type
_entity_poly.pdbx_seq_one_letter_code
_entity_poly.pdbx_strand_id
1 'polypeptide(L)'
;FVVPNESDKKIYILKNCHNMNEQAQNAILKILEEPPSYVYFIIVTESKSTMLETVLSRVQVFSLLSNEDAFTEKEAQAVSGMIKALISVNELALMEQTAVFQKNNQFAKSVLVLLTEVFRDALVKKSGFTREFRFNDETNLICNNLTAKAILQLISSCNELIESVDRNCNNNLLLVRMCYELKRAIGR
;
A
#
# COMPACT_ATOMS: atom_id res chain seq x y z
N PHE A 1 -26.71 16.24 15.50
CA PHE A 1 -25.33 16.68 15.29
C PHE A 1 -25.23 18.18 15.46
N VAL A 2 -24.23 18.64 16.22
CA VAL A 2 -23.94 20.07 16.36
C VAL A 2 -23.06 20.47 15.20
N VAL A 3 -23.44 21.54 14.48
CA VAL A 3 -22.63 22.08 13.36
C VAL A 3 -21.29 22.56 13.92
N PRO A 4 -20.15 22.34 13.23
CA PRO A 4 -18.86 22.85 13.68
C PRO A 4 -18.86 24.39 13.67
N ASN A 5 -18.28 25.01 14.72
CA ASN A 5 -18.26 26.47 14.87
C ASN A 5 -17.05 27.13 14.17
N GLU A 6 -15.96 26.39 13.97
CA GLU A 6 -14.66 26.91 13.49
C GLU A 6 -14.14 26.22 12.24
N SER A 7 -14.88 25.25 11.68
CA SER A 7 -14.45 24.45 10.53
C SER A 7 -15.66 24.03 9.69
N ASP A 8 -15.44 23.82 8.39
CA ASP A 8 -16.48 23.33 7.48
C ASP A 8 -16.77 21.82 7.64
N LYS A 9 -15.97 21.11 8.43
CA LYS A 9 -16.02 19.65 8.57
C LYS A 9 -15.84 19.20 10.00
N LYS A 10 -16.54 18.11 10.37
CA LYS A 10 -16.43 17.45 11.67
C LYS A 10 -16.05 15.99 11.49
N ILE A 11 -14.97 15.56 12.15
CA ILE A 11 -14.45 14.21 12.04
C ILE A 11 -14.64 13.49 13.37
N TYR A 12 -15.29 12.34 13.33
CA TYR A 12 -15.40 11.42 14.47
C TYR A 12 -14.48 10.24 14.26
N ILE A 13 -13.56 10.01 15.19
CA ILE A 13 -12.66 8.86 15.17
C ILE A 13 -13.12 7.87 16.24
N LEU A 14 -13.67 6.74 15.81
CA LEU A 14 -14.08 5.64 16.68
C LEU A 14 -12.95 4.61 16.74
N LYS A 15 -12.27 4.54 17.87
CA LYS A 15 -11.14 3.63 18.09
C LYS A 15 -11.60 2.34 18.76
N ASN A 16 -10.82 1.24 18.53
CA ASN A 16 -11.05 -0.07 19.13
C ASN A 16 -12.44 -0.66 18.85
N CYS A 17 -12.95 -0.45 17.65
CA CYS A 17 -14.30 -0.88 17.27
C CYS A 17 -14.47 -2.41 17.23
N HIS A 18 -13.37 -3.19 17.27
CA HIS A 18 -13.41 -4.64 17.49
C HIS A 18 -14.06 -5.03 18.81
N ASN A 19 -14.12 -4.13 19.79
CA ASN A 19 -14.79 -4.34 21.08
C ASN A 19 -16.28 -3.97 21.08
N MET A 20 -16.81 -3.46 19.96
CA MET A 20 -18.24 -3.11 19.85
C MET A 20 -19.07 -4.41 19.72
N ASN A 21 -20.08 -4.55 20.58
CA ASN A 21 -21.07 -5.60 20.40
C ASN A 21 -22.01 -5.30 19.22
N GLU A 22 -22.79 -6.29 18.77
CA GLU A 22 -23.70 -6.14 17.62
C GLU A 22 -24.69 -4.99 17.81
N GLN A 23 -25.19 -4.77 19.04
CA GLN A 23 -26.13 -3.69 19.33
C GLN A 23 -25.50 -2.32 19.11
N ALA A 24 -24.25 -2.13 19.54
CA ALA A 24 -23.51 -0.89 19.34
C ALA A 24 -23.19 -0.67 17.85
N GLN A 25 -22.83 -1.73 17.11
CA GLN A 25 -22.60 -1.65 15.68
C GLN A 25 -23.90 -1.31 14.92
N ASN A 26 -25.02 -1.89 15.29
CA ASN A 26 -26.32 -1.58 14.70
C ASN A 26 -26.76 -0.14 15.00
N ALA A 27 -26.42 0.40 16.17
CA ALA A 27 -26.78 1.77 16.54
C ALA A 27 -26.12 2.83 15.63
N ILE A 28 -24.96 2.56 15.07
CA ILE A 28 -24.28 3.50 14.16
C ILE A 28 -24.75 3.40 12.70
N LEU A 29 -25.48 2.35 12.31
CA LEU A 29 -25.91 2.15 10.92
C LEU A 29 -26.70 3.33 10.38
N LYS A 30 -27.68 3.85 11.16
CA LYS A 30 -28.50 4.97 10.74
C LYS A 30 -27.68 6.23 10.40
N ILE A 31 -26.59 6.44 11.12
CA ILE A 31 -25.69 7.58 10.92
C ILE A 31 -24.79 7.34 9.69
N LEU A 32 -24.40 6.10 9.45
CA LEU A 32 -23.56 5.74 8.30
C LEU A 32 -24.36 5.72 6.98
N GLU A 33 -25.69 5.51 7.03
CA GLU A 33 -26.56 5.56 5.86
C GLU A 33 -26.73 6.99 5.33
N GLU A 34 -26.99 7.94 6.20
CA GLU A 34 -27.27 9.33 5.83
C GLU A 34 -26.46 10.32 6.69
N PRO A 35 -25.13 10.34 6.54
CA PRO A 35 -24.29 11.27 7.28
C PRO A 35 -24.52 12.70 6.78
N PRO A 36 -24.58 13.71 7.67
CA PRO A 36 -24.56 15.11 7.25
C PRO A 36 -23.31 15.39 6.40
N SER A 37 -23.43 16.23 5.37
CA SER A 37 -22.37 16.51 4.39
C SER A 37 -21.05 17.04 4.98
N TYR A 38 -21.11 17.57 6.20
CA TYR A 38 -19.97 18.09 6.95
C TYR A 38 -19.38 17.08 7.95
N VAL A 39 -19.94 15.85 8.06
CA VAL A 39 -19.51 14.83 9.04
C VAL A 39 -18.76 13.70 8.35
N TYR A 40 -17.64 13.32 8.93
CA TYR A 40 -16.86 12.15 8.54
C TYR A 40 -16.65 11.22 9.72
N PHE A 41 -16.77 9.91 9.47
CA PHE A 41 -16.48 8.87 10.46
C PHE A 41 -15.24 8.09 10.05
N ILE A 42 -14.29 7.94 10.96
CA ILE A 42 -13.13 7.06 10.82
C ILE A 42 -13.30 5.95 11.87
N ILE A 43 -13.55 4.73 11.41
CA ILE A 43 -13.73 3.55 12.26
C ILE A 43 -12.41 2.78 12.25
N VAL A 44 -11.79 2.61 13.42
CA VAL A 44 -10.51 1.90 13.58
C VAL A 44 -10.78 0.57 14.28
N THR A 45 -10.42 -0.53 13.62
CA THR A 45 -10.57 -1.90 14.15
C THR A 45 -9.31 -2.72 13.85
N GLU A 46 -9.00 -3.70 14.67
CA GLU A 46 -7.87 -4.61 14.45
C GLU A 46 -8.15 -5.64 13.35
N SER A 47 -9.41 -6.04 13.20
CA SER A 47 -9.81 -7.02 12.20
C SER A 47 -11.13 -6.63 11.54
N LYS A 48 -11.20 -6.82 10.22
CA LYS A 48 -12.43 -6.68 9.45
C LYS A 48 -13.50 -7.69 9.89
N SER A 49 -13.09 -8.89 10.32
CA SER A 49 -14.01 -9.97 10.71
C SER A 49 -14.82 -9.69 11.97
N THR A 50 -14.42 -8.71 12.78
CA THR A 50 -15.15 -8.29 13.98
C THR A 50 -16.27 -7.29 13.68
N MET A 51 -16.35 -6.79 12.46
CA MET A 51 -17.35 -5.82 12.03
C MET A 51 -18.48 -6.52 11.28
N LEU A 52 -19.72 -6.08 11.53
CA LEU A 52 -20.89 -6.58 10.80
C LEU A 52 -20.81 -6.22 9.32
N GLU A 53 -21.25 -7.12 8.45
CA GLU A 53 -21.30 -6.85 7.00
C GLU A 53 -22.17 -5.63 6.65
N THR A 54 -23.20 -5.38 7.44
CA THR A 54 -24.06 -4.20 7.31
C THR A 54 -23.32 -2.88 7.55
N VAL A 55 -22.32 -2.87 8.43
CA VAL A 55 -21.40 -1.73 8.63
C VAL A 55 -20.42 -1.65 7.47
N LEU A 56 -19.80 -2.79 7.12
CA LEU A 56 -18.79 -2.85 6.06
C LEU A 56 -19.32 -2.42 4.68
N SER A 57 -20.60 -2.67 4.40
CA SER A 57 -21.24 -2.25 3.14
C SER A 57 -21.47 -0.73 3.03
N ARG A 58 -21.36 0.01 4.13
CA ARG A 58 -21.59 1.47 4.21
C ARG A 58 -20.34 2.30 4.44
N VAL A 59 -19.20 1.65 4.51
CA VAL A 59 -17.89 2.31 4.73
C VAL A 59 -16.89 1.90 3.66
N GLN A 60 -15.96 2.79 3.38
CA GLN A 60 -14.80 2.42 2.57
C GLN A 60 -13.74 1.79 3.48
N VAL A 61 -13.39 0.53 3.22
CA VAL A 61 -12.42 -0.21 4.03
C VAL A 61 -11.00 0.02 3.53
N PHE A 62 -10.13 0.47 4.42
CA PHE A 62 -8.69 0.56 4.21
C PHE A 62 -8.00 -0.42 5.15
N SER A 63 -7.31 -1.41 4.60
CA SER A 63 -6.47 -2.30 5.39
C SER A 63 -5.08 -1.70 5.52
N LEU A 64 -4.68 -1.40 6.75
CA LEU A 64 -3.31 -1.05 7.08
C LEU A 64 -2.59 -2.36 7.38
N LEU A 65 -1.54 -2.66 6.63
CA LEU A 65 -0.68 -3.80 6.94
C LEU A 65 -0.08 -3.56 8.32
N SER A 66 -0.29 -4.49 9.24
CA SER A 66 0.41 -4.47 10.52
C SER A 66 1.90 -4.73 10.25
N ASN A 67 2.79 -4.07 11.00
CA ASN A 67 4.23 -4.34 10.95
C ASN A 67 4.57 -5.79 11.38
N GLU A 68 3.57 -6.57 11.79
CA GLU A 68 3.68 -7.97 12.22
C GLU A 68 3.46 -8.98 11.09
N ASP A 69 3.03 -8.58 9.89
CA ASP A 69 3.12 -9.45 8.72
C ASP A 69 4.61 -9.60 8.38
N ALA A 70 5.24 -10.54 9.08
CA ALA A 70 6.65 -10.86 8.93
C ALA A 70 6.87 -11.34 7.49
N PHE A 71 7.41 -10.44 6.65
CA PHE A 71 7.93 -10.86 5.36
C PHE A 71 9.09 -11.83 5.58
N THR A 72 9.21 -12.77 4.70
CA THR A 72 10.29 -13.75 4.74
C THR A 72 11.62 -13.08 4.36
N GLU A 73 12.71 -13.64 4.85
CA GLU A 73 14.06 -13.19 4.44
C GLU A 73 14.23 -13.19 2.92
N LYS A 74 13.59 -14.13 2.23
CA LYS A 74 13.59 -14.22 0.76
C LYS A 74 12.89 -13.01 0.11
N GLU A 75 11.79 -12.54 0.68
CA GLU A 75 11.08 -11.35 0.19
C GLU A 75 11.92 -10.10 0.42
N ALA A 76 12.56 -9.97 1.58
CA ALA A 76 13.47 -8.86 1.86
C ALA A 76 14.65 -8.82 0.88
N GLN A 77 15.27 -9.96 0.61
CA GLN A 77 16.37 -10.08 -0.36
C GLN A 77 15.90 -9.72 -1.78
N ALA A 78 14.69 -10.16 -2.18
CA ALA A 78 14.12 -9.83 -3.48
C ALA A 78 13.85 -8.31 -3.61
N VAL A 79 13.30 -7.66 -2.58
CA VAL A 79 13.09 -6.21 -2.55
C VAL A 79 14.41 -5.47 -2.70
N SER A 80 15.43 -5.83 -1.92
CA SER A 80 16.75 -5.21 -1.98
C SER A 80 17.40 -5.40 -3.37
N GLY A 81 17.33 -6.62 -3.91
CA GLY A 81 17.82 -6.94 -5.25
C GLY A 81 17.14 -6.14 -6.34
N MET A 82 15.82 -6.05 -6.31
CA MET A 82 15.04 -5.28 -7.29
C MET A 82 15.33 -3.78 -7.23
N ILE A 83 15.44 -3.20 -6.05
CA ILE A 83 15.74 -1.77 -5.89
C ILE A 83 17.14 -1.46 -6.42
N LYS A 84 18.15 -2.28 -6.10
CA LYS A 84 19.51 -2.13 -6.63
C LYS A 84 19.53 -2.29 -8.15
N ALA A 85 18.82 -3.26 -8.71
CA ALA A 85 18.71 -3.48 -10.14
C ALA A 85 17.97 -2.34 -10.85
N LEU A 86 16.92 -1.78 -10.24
CA LEU A 86 16.15 -0.64 -10.77
C LEU A 86 17.02 0.60 -10.95
N ILE A 87 17.90 0.87 -9.99
CA ILE A 87 18.78 2.05 -10.01
C ILE A 87 20.03 1.81 -10.85
N SER A 88 20.42 0.55 -11.03
CA SER A 88 21.62 0.21 -11.80
C SER A 88 21.50 0.63 -13.28
N VAL A 89 22.65 0.88 -13.90
CA VAL A 89 22.74 1.16 -15.35
C VAL A 89 22.55 -0.11 -16.17
N ASN A 90 22.71 -1.30 -15.56
CA ASN A 90 22.58 -2.58 -16.24
C ASN A 90 21.10 -2.88 -16.54
N GLU A 91 20.76 -2.91 -17.83
CA GLU A 91 19.38 -3.17 -18.28
C GLU A 91 18.91 -4.60 -17.97
N LEU A 92 19.80 -5.57 -17.93
CA LEU A 92 19.48 -6.97 -17.66
C LEU A 92 19.28 -7.27 -16.17
N ALA A 93 19.85 -6.44 -15.28
CA ALA A 93 19.81 -6.68 -13.84
C ALA A 93 18.38 -6.82 -13.30
N LEU A 94 17.42 -6.01 -13.78
CA LEU A 94 16.05 -6.09 -13.37
C LEU A 94 15.35 -7.36 -13.89
N MET A 95 15.68 -7.79 -15.11
CA MET A 95 15.15 -9.04 -15.67
C MET A 95 15.64 -10.27 -14.89
N GLU A 96 16.90 -10.28 -14.48
CA GLU A 96 17.46 -11.35 -13.65
C GLU A 96 16.75 -11.43 -12.29
N GLN A 97 16.51 -10.28 -11.65
CA GLN A 97 15.79 -10.23 -10.37
C GLN A 97 14.33 -10.66 -10.50
N THR A 98 13.66 -10.33 -11.60
CA THR A 98 12.26 -10.73 -11.82
C THR A 98 12.10 -12.20 -12.18
N ALA A 99 13.12 -12.87 -12.69
CA ALA A 99 13.07 -14.30 -13.04
C ALA A 99 12.67 -15.20 -11.85
N VAL A 100 12.96 -14.77 -10.62
CA VAL A 100 12.59 -15.50 -9.39
C VAL A 100 11.07 -15.62 -9.22
N PHE A 101 10.29 -14.73 -9.82
CA PHE A 101 8.82 -14.71 -9.70
C PHE A 101 8.11 -15.65 -10.68
N GLN A 102 8.82 -16.26 -11.62
CA GLN A 102 8.26 -17.05 -12.73
C GLN A 102 7.31 -18.18 -12.31
N LYS A 103 7.49 -18.71 -11.10
CA LYS A 103 6.73 -19.87 -10.61
C LYS A 103 5.79 -19.56 -9.43
N ASN A 104 5.76 -18.32 -8.94
CA ASN A 104 5.04 -17.99 -7.72
C ASN A 104 4.45 -16.57 -7.75
N ASN A 105 3.20 -16.46 -8.21
CA ASN A 105 2.47 -15.20 -8.29
C ASN A 105 2.25 -14.57 -6.91
N GLN A 106 2.04 -15.39 -5.87
CA GLN A 106 1.85 -14.88 -4.53
C GLN A 106 3.13 -14.21 -4.00
N PHE A 107 4.27 -14.82 -4.26
CA PHE A 107 5.57 -14.24 -3.92
C PHE A 107 5.83 -12.94 -4.69
N ALA A 108 5.51 -12.90 -5.98
CA ALA A 108 5.60 -11.67 -6.78
C ALA A 108 4.70 -10.56 -6.21
N LYS A 109 3.47 -10.90 -5.80
CA LYS A 109 2.54 -9.95 -5.18
C LYS A 109 3.08 -9.41 -3.86
N SER A 110 3.57 -10.28 -2.96
CA SER A 110 4.16 -9.87 -1.68
C SER A 110 5.34 -8.90 -1.90
N VAL A 111 6.23 -9.20 -2.84
CA VAL A 111 7.37 -8.32 -3.15
C VAL A 111 6.91 -6.97 -3.74
N LEU A 112 5.89 -6.95 -4.61
CA LEU A 112 5.33 -5.70 -5.16
C LEU A 112 4.70 -4.83 -4.07
N VAL A 113 4.02 -5.44 -3.09
CA VAL A 113 3.47 -4.74 -1.93
C VAL A 113 4.59 -4.10 -1.10
N LEU A 114 5.64 -4.85 -0.80
CA LEU A 114 6.81 -4.35 -0.06
C LEU A 114 7.56 -3.25 -0.82
N LEU A 115 7.72 -3.37 -2.15
CA LEU A 115 8.30 -2.30 -2.98
C LEU A 115 7.46 -1.02 -2.90
N THR A 116 6.12 -1.16 -2.91
CA THR A 116 5.23 -0.01 -2.76
C THR A 116 5.40 0.67 -1.40
N GLU A 117 5.62 -0.11 -0.32
CA GLU A 117 5.95 0.41 1.01
C GLU A 117 7.25 1.22 0.97
N VAL A 118 8.33 0.66 0.42
CA VAL A 118 9.63 1.36 0.30
C VAL A 118 9.51 2.66 -0.51
N PHE A 119 8.75 2.66 -1.60
CA PHE A 119 8.54 3.86 -2.41
C PHE A 119 7.74 4.93 -1.66
N ARG A 120 6.71 4.55 -0.89
CA ARG A 120 5.96 5.47 -0.02
C ARG A 120 6.86 6.06 1.07
N ASP A 121 7.67 5.23 1.72
CA ASP A 121 8.63 5.66 2.73
C ASP A 121 9.65 6.64 2.16
N ALA A 122 10.13 6.43 0.93
CA ALA A 122 11.01 7.35 0.25
C ALA A 122 10.35 8.72 -0.04
N LEU A 123 9.05 8.76 -0.37
CA LEU A 123 8.30 10.01 -0.50
C LEU A 123 8.16 10.73 0.84
N VAL A 124 7.82 10.00 1.91
CA VAL A 124 7.72 10.56 3.26
C VAL A 124 9.06 11.18 3.67
N LYS A 125 10.17 10.49 3.41
CA LYS A 125 11.52 11.00 3.67
C LYS A 125 11.84 12.25 2.84
N LYS A 126 11.47 12.26 1.55
CA LYS A 126 11.65 13.45 0.68
C LYS A 126 10.84 14.67 1.17
N SER A 127 9.73 14.44 1.86
CA SER A 127 8.91 15.51 2.46
C SER A 127 9.49 16.07 3.77
N GLY A 128 10.67 15.60 4.20
CA GLY A 128 11.37 16.08 5.40
C GLY A 128 11.00 15.34 6.70
N PHE A 129 10.16 14.30 6.63
CA PHE A 129 9.88 13.47 7.79
C PHE A 129 11.00 12.44 8.00
N THR A 130 11.56 12.44 9.20
CA THR A 130 12.56 11.45 9.64
C THR A 130 11.93 10.50 10.63
N ARG A 131 11.88 9.22 10.27
CA ARG A 131 11.55 8.11 11.14
C ARG A 131 12.43 6.92 10.78
N GLU A 132 12.45 5.92 11.62
CA GLU A 132 13.05 4.63 11.25
C GLU A 132 12.11 3.92 10.28
N PHE A 133 12.64 3.50 9.13
CA PHE A 133 11.92 2.78 8.09
C PHE A 133 12.34 1.32 8.10
N ARG A 134 11.43 0.41 7.78
CA ARG A 134 11.69 -1.03 7.74
C ARG A 134 12.84 -1.39 6.79
N PHE A 135 12.92 -0.73 5.63
CA PHE A 135 13.96 -0.87 4.60
C PHE A 135 14.76 0.43 4.47
N ASN A 136 15.52 0.77 5.53
CA ASN A 136 16.21 2.08 5.59
C ASN A 136 17.18 2.30 4.44
N ASP A 137 18.00 1.31 4.10
CA ASP A 137 19.03 1.42 3.05
C ASP A 137 18.39 1.57 1.66
N GLU A 138 17.36 0.77 1.37
CA GLU A 138 16.60 0.80 0.12
C GLU A 138 15.83 2.12 0.00
N THR A 139 15.20 2.58 1.07
CA THR A 139 14.50 3.87 1.13
C THR A 139 15.46 5.03 0.87
N ASN A 140 16.68 4.99 1.44
CA ASN A 140 17.72 5.98 1.19
C ASN A 140 18.18 5.96 -0.27
N LEU A 141 18.37 4.76 -0.80
CA LEU A 141 18.80 4.57 -2.18
C LEU A 141 17.79 5.17 -3.16
N ILE A 142 16.51 4.91 -2.99
CA ILE A 142 15.41 5.49 -3.80
C ILE A 142 15.34 7.01 -3.62
N CYS A 143 15.37 7.49 -2.37
CA CYS A 143 15.29 8.90 -2.05
C CYS A 143 16.40 9.73 -2.72
N ASN A 144 17.63 9.19 -2.76
CA ASN A 144 18.79 9.89 -3.29
C ASN A 144 18.87 9.86 -4.83
N ASN A 145 18.34 8.83 -5.47
CA ASN A 145 18.51 8.62 -6.92
C ASN A 145 17.27 8.99 -7.75
N LEU A 146 16.09 9.06 -7.16
CA LEU A 146 14.84 9.28 -7.92
C LEU A 146 14.14 10.58 -7.50
N THR A 147 13.43 11.19 -8.45
CA THR A 147 12.57 12.34 -8.19
C THR A 147 11.25 11.89 -7.54
N ALA A 148 10.56 12.79 -6.83
CA ALA A 148 9.25 12.49 -6.25
C ALA A 148 8.24 12.04 -7.33
N LYS A 149 8.30 12.64 -8.54
CA LYS A 149 7.46 12.25 -9.67
C LYS A 149 7.71 10.80 -10.11
N ALA A 150 8.98 10.40 -10.25
CA ALA A 150 9.34 9.02 -10.60
C ALA A 150 8.87 8.01 -9.53
N ILE A 151 9.02 8.36 -8.25
CA ILE A 151 8.57 7.51 -7.15
C ILE A 151 7.03 7.34 -7.17
N LEU A 152 6.27 8.40 -7.44
CA LEU A 152 4.81 8.31 -7.59
C LEU A 152 4.41 7.43 -8.77
N GLN A 153 5.13 7.51 -9.89
CA GLN A 153 4.90 6.62 -11.04
C GLN A 153 5.22 5.17 -10.70
N LEU A 154 6.30 4.88 -9.96
CA LEU A 154 6.61 3.53 -9.49
C LEU A 154 5.50 2.96 -8.59
N ILE A 155 4.95 3.76 -7.67
CA ILE A 155 3.82 3.35 -6.83
C ILE A 155 2.60 2.99 -7.70
N SER A 156 2.26 3.82 -8.69
CA SER A 156 1.16 3.53 -9.62
C SER A 156 1.40 2.23 -10.39
N SER A 157 2.59 2.08 -10.98
CA SER A 157 2.96 0.85 -11.71
C SER A 157 2.90 -0.40 -10.83
N CYS A 158 3.37 -0.33 -9.59
CA CYS A 158 3.27 -1.46 -8.65
C CYS A 158 1.81 -1.84 -8.35
N ASN A 159 0.94 -0.86 -8.13
CA ASN A 159 -0.48 -1.12 -7.86
C ASN A 159 -1.16 -1.78 -9.08
N GLU A 160 -0.90 -1.31 -10.30
CA GLU A 160 -1.42 -1.91 -11.53
C GLU A 160 -0.92 -3.34 -11.75
N LEU A 161 0.34 -3.62 -11.39
CA LEU A 161 0.93 -4.96 -11.45
C LEU A 161 0.28 -5.89 -10.42
N ILE A 162 0.04 -5.41 -9.18
CA ILE A 162 -0.67 -6.17 -8.13
C ILE A 162 -2.07 -6.56 -8.62
N GLU A 163 -2.83 -5.63 -9.19
CA GLU A 163 -4.14 -5.92 -9.78
C GLU A 163 -4.06 -6.96 -10.91
N SER A 164 -2.99 -6.91 -11.72
CA SER A 164 -2.78 -7.87 -12.81
C SER A 164 -2.50 -9.29 -12.27
N VAL A 165 -1.79 -9.40 -11.14
CA VAL A 165 -1.61 -10.68 -10.42
C VAL A 165 -2.95 -11.22 -9.95
N ASP A 166 -3.77 -10.38 -9.32
CA ASP A 166 -5.09 -10.77 -8.79
C ASP A 166 -6.06 -11.25 -9.88
N ARG A 167 -5.89 -10.76 -11.11
CA ARG A 167 -6.65 -11.23 -12.30
C ARG A 167 -6.06 -12.46 -12.98
N ASN A 168 -5.14 -13.19 -12.35
CA ASN A 168 -4.49 -14.40 -12.87
C ASN A 168 -3.81 -14.20 -14.25
N CYS A 169 -3.11 -13.09 -14.44
CA CYS A 169 -2.35 -12.84 -15.65
C CYS A 169 -1.27 -13.91 -15.88
N ASN A 170 -0.94 -14.18 -17.15
CA ASN A 170 0.16 -15.09 -17.49
C ASN A 170 1.48 -14.59 -16.89
N ASN A 171 2.18 -15.47 -16.18
CA ASN A 171 3.39 -15.14 -15.42
C ASN A 171 4.50 -14.52 -16.29
N ASN A 172 4.75 -15.09 -17.46
CA ASN A 172 5.79 -14.58 -18.35
C ASN A 172 5.46 -13.15 -18.84
N LEU A 173 4.19 -12.89 -19.15
CA LEU A 173 3.73 -11.56 -19.52
C LEU A 173 3.83 -10.58 -18.35
N LEU A 174 3.50 -11.03 -17.14
CA LEU A 174 3.64 -10.24 -15.91
C LEU A 174 5.09 -9.78 -15.71
N LEU A 175 6.07 -10.69 -15.86
CA LEU A 175 7.48 -10.36 -15.67
C LEU A 175 7.99 -9.32 -16.67
N VAL A 176 7.66 -9.50 -17.94
CA VAL A 176 8.03 -8.54 -19.00
C VAL A 176 7.40 -7.18 -18.71
N ARG A 177 6.11 -7.16 -18.39
CA ARG A 177 5.39 -5.93 -18.02
C ARG A 177 5.99 -5.27 -16.79
N MET A 178 6.35 -6.05 -15.76
CA MET A 178 6.99 -5.56 -14.54
C MET A 178 8.31 -4.84 -14.85
N CYS A 179 9.19 -5.46 -15.64
CA CYS A 179 10.44 -4.83 -16.06
C CYS A 179 10.19 -3.54 -16.85
N TYR A 180 9.26 -3.57 -17.81
CA TYR A 180 8.95 -2.43 -18.65
C TYR A 180 8.35 -1.26 -17.84
N GLU A 181 7.32 -1.51 -17.03
CA GLU A 181 6.63 -0.46 -16.27
C GLU A 181 7.54 0.19 -15.21
N LEU A 182 8.36 -0.62 -14.52
CA LEU A 182 9.28 -0.09 -13.51
C LEU A 182 10.40 0.74 -14.15
N LYS A 183 10.95 0.32 -15.30
CA LYS A 183 11.94 1.10 -16.03
C LYS A 183 11.35 2.39 -16.63
N ARG A 184 10.19 2.30 -17.24
CA ARG A 184 9.46 3.46 -17.78
C ARG A 184 9.16 4.51 -16.70
N ALA A 185 8.80 4.08 -15.49
CA ALA A 185 8.51 4.99 -14.38
C ALA A 185 9.71 5.85 -13.96
N ILE A 186 10.93 5.36 -14.17
CA ILE A 186 12.17 6.11 -13.88
C ILE A 186 12.77 6.80 -15.12
N GLY A 187 12.07 6.74 -16.27
CA GLY A 187 12.50 7.40 -17.51
C GLY A 187 13.59 6.64 -18.28
N ARG A 188 13.63 5.33 -18.16
CA ARG A 188 14.57 4.43 -18.84
C ARG A 188 13.86 3.35 -19.65
#